data_c2da9bc20280fe9aabaa07249a269a73
#
_entry.id   c2da9bc20280fe9aabaa07249a269a73
#
_cell.length_a   1.000
_cell.length_b   1.000
_cell.length_c   1.000
_cell.angle_alpha   90.00
_cell.angle_beta   90.00
_cell.angle_gamma   90.00
#
_symmetry.space_group_name_H-M   'P 1'
#
loop_
_entity.id
_entity.type
_entity.pdbx_description
1 polymer ?
#
loop_
_entity_poly.entity_id
_entity_poly.type
_entity_poly.pdbx_seq_one_letter_code
_entity_poly.pdbx_strand_id
1 'polypeptide(L)'
;MKPLDVARNSRGDVVTGVKAVMSEGDMEVGVWEHSVGTSTDTEIEEVFVVIEGEGTVTCSEGGRIDLAPGVVGLLPAGARTTWTVTKPLRKVWITLS
;
A
#
# COMPACT_ATOMS: atom_id res chain seq x y z
N MET A 1 -1.48 -14.54 -15.29
CA MET A 1 -2.34 -14.19 -14.14
C MET A 1 -3.43 -13.23 -14.59
N LYS A 2 -4.64 -13.48 -14.16
CA LYS A 2 -5.76 -12.63 -14.53
C LYS A 2 -5.67 -11.31 -13.76
N PRO A 3 -5.79 -10.14 -14.42
CA PRO A 3 -5.77 -8.87 -13.71
C PRO A 3 -6.92 -8.79 -12.70
N LEU A 4 -6.65 -8.23 -11.54
CA LEU A 4 -7.69 -7.96 -10.56
C LEU A 4 -8.42 -6.67 -10.93
N ASP A 5 -9.73 -6.67 -10.72
CA ASP A 5 -10.55 -5.49 -10.85
C ASP A 5 -10.33 -4.62 -9.61
N VAL A 6 -9.52 -3.61 -9.74
CA VAL A 6 -9.14 -2.73 -8.63
C VAL A 6 -9.93 -1.43 -8.74
N ALA A 7 -10.62 -1.06 -7.67
CA ALA A 7 -11.27 0.24 -7.59
C ALA A 7 -10.19 1.32 -7.59
N ARG A 8 -10.27 2.28 -8.50
CA ARG A 8 -9.25 3.31 -8.68
C ARG A 8 -9.73 4.66 -8.21
N ASN A 9 -8.81 5.39 -7.62
CA ASN A 9 -9.02 6.75 -7.18
C ASN A 9 -7.87 7.62 -7.70
N SER A 10 -8.17 8.84 -8.06
CA SER A 10 -7.19 9.76 -8.62
C SER A 10 -7.11 11.02 -7.77
N ARG A 11 -5.89 11.45 -7.46
CA ARG A 11 -5.66 12.65 -6.66
C ARG A 11 -4.45 13.39 -7.21
N GLY A 12 -4.69 14.50 -7.93
CA GLY A 12 -3.65 15.16 -8.69
C GLY A 12 -3.14 14.23 -9.79
N ASP A 13 -1.83 14.04 -9.84
CA ASP A 13 -1.17 13.18 -10.83
C ASP A 13 -1.05 11.71 -10.36
N VAL A 14 -1.51 11.41 -9.15
CA VAL A 14 -1.37 10.08 -8.55
C VAL A 14 -2.69 9.34 -8.62
N VAL A 15 -2.65 8.12 -9.12
CA VAL A 15 -3.78 7.21 -9.12
C VAL A 15 -3.51 6.10 -8.13
N THR A 16 -4.44 5.90 -7.20
CA THR A 16 -4.41 4.77 -6.27
C THR A 16 -5.62 3.88 -6.52
N GLY A 17 -5.48 2.62 -6.17
CA GLY A 17 -6.57 1.68 -6.31
C GLY A 17 -6.50 0.63 -5.22
N VAL A 18 -7.66 0.14 -4.79
CA VAL A 18 -7.76 -0.87 -3.76
C VAL A 18 -8.81 -1.91 -4.12
N LYS A 19 -8.50 -3.16 -3.80
CA LYS A 19 -9.43 -4.26 -3.92
C LYS A 19 -9.26 -5.21 -2.75
N ALA A 20 -10.32 -5.40 -1.96
CA ALA A 20 -10.38 -6.46 -0.97
C ALA A 20 -10.55 -7.80 -1.69
N VAL A 21 -9.71 -8.75 -1.38
CA VAL A 21 -9.69 -10.08 -2.00
C VAL A 21 -10.36 -11.10 -1.09
N MET A 22 -10.16 -10.97 0.21
CA MET A 22 -10.69 -11.88 1.20
C MET A 22 -11.00 -11.13 2.49
N SER A 23 -12.11 -11.49 3.12
CA SER A 23 -12.46 -11.01 4.45
C SER A 23 -12.98 -12.20 5.24
N GLU A 24 -12.38 -12.45 6.41
CA GLU A 24 -12.78 -13.56 7.27
C GLU A 24 -12.52 -13.20 8.73
N GLY A 25 -13.59 -13.17 9.54
CA GLY A 25 -13.50 -12.72 10.91
C GLY A 25 -12.97 -11.28 10.97
N ASP A 26 -11.91 -11.07 11.73
CA ASP A 26 -11.27 -9.76 11.88
C ASP A 26 -10.17 -9.50 10.85
N MET A 27 -9.92 -10.46 9.96
CA MET A 27 -8.86 -10.38 8.96
C MET A 27 -9.40 -9.94 7.62
N GLU A 28 -8.73 -8.98 6.99
CA GLU A 28 -9.01 -8.58 5.63
C GLU A 28 -7.70 -8.59 4.83
N VAL A 29 -7.75 -9.13 3.63
CA VAL A 29 -6.63 -9.19 2.70
C VAL A 29 -7.03 -8.52 1.41
N GLY A 30 -6.17 -7.69 0.88
CA GLY A 30 -6.45 -7.00 -0.37
C GLY A 30 -5.19 -6.66 -1.14
N VAL A 31 -5.43 -6.01 -2.28
CA VAL A 31 -4.39 -5.50 -3.16
C VAL A 31 -4.54 -4.00 -3.28
N TRP A 32 -3.43 -3.28 -3.26
CA TRP A 32 -3.39 -1.84 -3.43
C TRP A 32 -2.37 -1.49 -4.52
N GLU A 33 -2.73 -0.52 -5.34
CA GLU A 33 -1.90 -0.02 -6.42
C GLU A 33 -1.67 1.47 -6.27
N HIS A 34 -0.52 1.93 -6.75
CA HIS A 34 -0.13 3.33 -6.70
C HIS A 34 0.71 3.67 -7.92
N SER A 35 0.31 4.68 -8.66
CA SER A 35 1.09 5.16 -9.80
C SER A 35 2.35 5.89 -9.33
N VAL A 36 3.25 6.19 -10.26
CA VAL A 36 4.44 7.02 -9.97
C VAL A 36 3.99 8.37 -9.41
N GLY A 37 4.60 8.79 -8.32
CA GLY A 37 4.28 10.03 -7.64
C GLY A 37 4.27 9.88 -6.13
N THR A 38 3.83 10.92 -5.44
CA THR A 38 3.83 11.00 -3.98
C THR A 38 2.41 11.16 -3.45
N SER A 39 2.06 10.37 -2.45
CA SER A 39 0.80 10.50 -1.72
C SER A 39 1.02 10.35 -0.23
N THR A 40 0.04 10.80 0.55
CA THR A 40 0.05 10.66 2.01
C THR A 40 -1.17 9.89 2.45
N ASP A 41 -1.04 9.19 3.57
CA ASP A 41 -2.13 8.42 4.13
C ASP A 41 -2.01 8.35 5.65
N THR A 42 -3.12 8.03 6.31
CA THR A 42 -3.13 7.68 7.73
C THR A 42 -3.50 6.20 7.79
N GLU A 43 -2.62 5.41 8.39
CA GLU A 43 -2.73 3.96 8.32
C GLU A 43 -3.61 3.37 9.43
N ILE A 44 -4.28 2.27 9.10
CA ILE A 44 -4.71 1.28 10.10
C ILE A 44 -3.57 0.28 10.23
N GLU A 45 -3.58 -0.55 11.26
CA GLU A 45 -2.53 -1.56 11.42
C GLU A 45 -2.54 -2.51 10.24
N GLU A 46 -1.40 -2.62 9.55
CA GLU A 46 -1.31 -3.34 8.29
C GLU A 46 0.05 -4.00 8.14
N VAL A 47 0.04 -5.24 7.68
CA VAL A 47 1.23 -5.90 7.12
C VAL A 47 1.06 -5.88 5.62
N PHE A 48 2.12 -5.55 4.89
CA PHE A 48 2.06 -5.57 3.43
C PHE A 48 3.27 -6.28 2.82
N VAL A 49 3.07 -6.77 1.61
CA VAL A 49 4.13 -7.35 0.78
C VAL A 49 4.09 -6.68 -0.58
N VAL A 50 5.21 -6.10 -0.99
CA VAL A 50 5.34 -5.51 -2.31
C VAL A 50 5.51 -6.63 -3.34
N ILE A 51 4.70 -6.62 -4.39
CA ILE A 51 4.78 -7.60 -5.48
C ILE A 51 5.29 -6.98 -6.78
N GLU A 52 5.10 -5.68 -6.99
CA GLU A 52 5.60 -4.93 -8.13
C GLU A 52 5.95 -3.52 -7.71
N GLY A 53 6.92 -2.93 -8.40
CA GLY A 53 7.23 -1.52 -8.29
C GLY A 53 8.37 -1.20 -7.35
N GLU A 54 8.69 0.09 -7.27
CA GLU A 54 9.76 0.62 -6.42
C GLU A 54 9.38 1.99 -5.87
N GLY A 55 9.95 2.32 -4.73
CA GLY A 55 9.76 3.60 -4.08
C GLY A 55 10.17 3.56 -2.63
N THR A 56 9.61 4.45 -1.85
CA THR A 56 9.84 4.53 -0.40
C THR A 56 8.54 4.86 0.31
N VAL A 57 8.40 4.39 1.53
CA VAL A 57 7.39 4.87 2.46
C VAL A 57 8.08 5.37 3.71
N THR A 58 7.71 6.56 4.16
CA THR A 58 8.21 7.16 5.39
C THR A 58 7.06 7.43 6.34
N CYS A 59 7.34 7.34 7.63
CA CYS A 59 6.38 7.67 8.69
C CYS A 59 6.75 9.00 9.32
N SER A 60 5.75 9.81 9.68
CA SER A 60 5.97 11.10 10.34
C SER A 60 6.69 10.98 11.69
N GLU A 61 6.56 9.83 12.34
CA GLU A 61 7.21 9.54 13.64
C GLU A 61 8.63 9.02 13.48
N GLY A 62 9.14 9.00 12.28
CA GLY A 62 10.43 8.40 11.93
C GLY A 62 10.23 6.99 11.39
N GLY A 63 11.19 6.55 10.61
CA GLY A 63 11.13 5.26 9.95
C GLY A 63 10.95 5.39 8.45
N ARG A 64 11.63 4.53 7.74
CA ARG A 64 11.61 4.48 6.28
C ARG A 64 11.72 3.02 5.84
N ILE A 65 10.92 2.67 4.85
CA ILE A 65 11.01 1.37 4.19
C ILE A 65 11.24 1.61 2.70
N ASP A 66 12.31 1.03 2.17
CA ASP A 66 12.54 1.02 0.72
C ASP A 66 11.69 -0.07 0.11
N LEU A 67 10.93 0.28 -0.91
CA LEU A 67 9.94 -0.59 -1.54
C LEU A 67 10.52 -1.23 -2.79
N ALA A 68 10.47 -2.54 -2.85
CA ALA A 68 10.85 -3.34 -4.00
C ALA A 68 10.12 -4.68 -3.90
N PRO A 69 9.99 -5.43 -5.02
CA PRO A 69 9.32 -6.74 -4.96
C PRO A 69 9.93 -7.65 -3.88
N GLY A 70 9.08 -8.24 -3.06
CA GLY A 70 9.48 -9.11 -1.95
C GLY A 70 9.65 -8.42 -0.60
N VAL A 71 9.62 -7.09 -0.56
CA VAL A 71 9.73 -6.35 0.70
C VAL A 71 8.45 -6.51 1.51
N VAL A 72 8.59 -6.86 2.77
CA VAL A 72 7.49 -6.96 3.74
C VAL A 72 7.62 -5.82 4.73
N GLY A 73 6.53 -5.12 4.97
CA GLY A 73 6.51 -4.01 5.92
C GLY A 73 5.34 -4.11 6.89
N LEU A 74 5.51 -3.47 8.04
CA LEU A 74 4.46 -3.31 9.03
C LEU A 74 4.19 -1.81 9.22
N LEU A 75 2.93 -1.42 9.08
CA LEU A 75 2.47 -0.06 9.32
C LEU A 75 1.61 -0.06 10.57
N PRO A 76 2.03 0.65 11.64
CA PRO A 76 1.22 0.72 12.85
C PRO A 76 -0.03 1.59 12.67
N ALA A 77 -1.07 1.28 13.44
CA ALA A 77 -2.31 2.04 13.43
C ALA A 77 -2.05 3.51 13.77
N GLY A 78 -2.67 4.41 13.01
CA GLY A 78 -2.55 5.85 13.21
C GLY A 78 -1.30 6.47 12.61
N ALA A 79 -0.38 5.67 12.06
CA ALA A 79 0.82 6.19 11.42
C ALA A 79 0.47 7.06 10.21
N ARG A 80 1.09 8.23 10.13
CA ARG A 80 1.00 9.08 8.96
C ARG A 80 2.14 8.74 8.03
N THR A 81 1.81 8.31 6.83
CA THR A 81 2.78 7.82 5.87
C THR A 81 2.85 8.71 4.64
N THR A 82 4.03 8.79 4.06
CA THR A 82 4.25 9.41 2.76
C THR A 82 4.82 8.35 1.84
N TRP A 83 4.11 8.07 0.76
CA TRP A 83 4.49 7.09 -0.25
C TRP A 83 5.06 7.81 -1.44
N THR A 84 6.35 7.61 -1.71
CA THR A 84 7.01 8.16 -2.90
C THR A 84 7.33 6.99 -3.82
N VAL A 85 6.58 6.88 -4.90
CA VAL A 85 6.64 5.75 -5.82
C VAL A 85 7.36 6.17 -7.09
N THR A 86 8.42 5.45 -7.43
CA THR A 86 9.26 5.71 -8.60
C THR A 86 8.97 4.78 -9.77
N LYS A 87 8.41 3.62 -9.49
CA LYS A 87 7.87 2.69 -10.49
C LYS A 87 6.51 2.22 -10.01
N PRO A 88 5.50 2.07 -10.88
CA PRO A 88 4.14 1.71 -10.46
C PRO A 88 4.14 0.56 -9.46
N LEU A 89 3.53 0.79 -8.32
CA LEU A 89 3.59 -0.07 -7.16
C LEU A 89 2.32 -0.91 -7.04
N ARG A 90 2.51 -2.16 -6.68
CA ARG A 90 1.41 -3.05 -6.28
C ARG A 90 1.85 -3.80 -5.03
N LYS A 91 0.99 -3.80 -4.02
CA LYS A 91 1.23 -4.55 -2.78
C LYS A 91 0.00 -5.34 -2.37
N VAL A 92 0.25 -6.45 -1.70
CA VAL A 92 -0.78 -7.18 -0.95
C VAL A 92 -0.75 -6.67 0.48
N TRP A 93 -1.90 -6.34 1.03
CA TRP A 93 -2.01 -5.87 2.41
C TRP A 93 -2.91 -6.81 3.22
N ILE A 94 -2.59 -6.92 4.50
CA ILE A 94 -3.33 -7.73 5.47
C ILE A 94 -3.60 -6.86 6.69
N THR A 95 -4.86 -6.71 7.04
CA THR A 95 -5.28 -5.97 8.23
C THR A 95 -6.02 -6.87 9.20
N LEU A 96 -5.87 -6.58 10.47
CA LEU A 96 -6.59 -7.23 11.56
C LEU A 96 -7.30 -6.15 12.36
N SER A 97 -8.58 -6.26 12.51
CA SER A 97 -9.37 -5.27 13.24
C SER A 97 -9.95 -5.82 14.53
#